data_5317d548631a46d6080f95f7e2cfd5f0
#
_entry.id   5317d548631a46d6080f95f7e2cfd5f0
#
_cell.length_a   1.000
_cell.length_b   1.000
_cell.length_c   1.000
_cell.angle_alpha   90.00
_cell.angle_beta   90.00
_cell.angle_gamma   90.00
#
_symmetry.space_group_name_H-M   'P 1'
#
loop_
_entity.id
_entity.type
_entity.pdbx_description
1 polymer ?
#
loop_
_entity_poly.entity_id
_entity_poly.type
_entity_poly.pdbx_seq_one_letter_code
_entity_poly.pdbx_strand_id
1 'polypeptide(L)'
;EAAEQGILDSFQRDDLSRESLCRLLPSAAQEATEEGGITVRPPPEEVRDVIHRLKTGLLFNLAFVGPDIAEPTFRSPRTDRLREGLMAFGLGCQMLDDIRDMARDLLEQRHNYVLSILAHEAPDVLADLRHRTLDVTDRIYLDVPKFALPAARRGLDLLISGLRTLGEAGLGYDGAQAESMARAMFPVLDLEGLPVA
;
A
#
# COMPACT_ATOMS: atom_id res chain seq x y z
N GLU A 1 29.83 28.75 -21.08
CA GLU A 1 28.62 29.04 -20.27
C GLU A 1 27.51 27.99 -20.47
N ALA A 2 26.98 27.77 -21.71
CA ALA A 2 25.90 26.79 -21.91
C ALA A 2 26.33 25.34 -21.62
N ALA A 3 27.58 24.97 -21.93
CA ALA A 3 28.15 23.67 -21.62
C ALA A 3 28.43 23.48 -20.11
N GLU A 4 28.89 24.53 -19.44
CA GLU A 4 29.11 24.56 -17.99
C GLU A 4 27.78 24.47 -17.23
N GLN A 5 26.72 25.15 -17.69
CA GLN A 5 25.40 25.06 -17.12
C GLN A 5 24.82 23.64 -17.28
N GLY A 6 25.02 23.02 -18.46
CA GLY A 6 24.59 21.63 -18.70
C GLY A 6 25.33 20.63 -17.80
N ILE A 7 26.57 20.86 -17.43
CA ILE A 7 27.33 20.03 -16.48
C ILE A 7 26.80 20.22 -15.05
N LEU A 8 26.60 21.47 -14.62
CA LEU A 8 26.05 21.78 -13.30
C LEU A 8 24.66 21.20 -13.12
N ASP A 9 23.80 21.33 -14.14
CA ASP A 9 22.46 20.73 -14.15
C ASP A 9 22.51 19.18 -14.07
N SER A 10 23.54 18.57 -14.68
CA SER A 10 23.77 17.12 -14.60
C SER A 10 24.14 16.69 -13.17
N PHE A 11 25.02 17.41 -12.48
CA PHE A 11 25.37 17.10 -11.09
C PHE A 11 24.18 17.27 -10.13
N GLN A 12 23.37 18.31 -10.31
CA GLN A 12 22.16 18.52 -9.53
C GLN A 12 21.12 17.40 -9.77
N ARG A 13 20.99 16.95 -11.01
CA ARG A 13 20.12 15.81 -11.35
C ARG A 13 20.60 14.51 -10.74
N ASP A 14 21.91 14.27 -10.68
CA ASP A 14 22.48 13.10 -10.03
C ASP A 14 22.17 13.06 -8.53
N ASP A 15 22.24 14.20 -7.84
CA ASP A 15 21.90 14.29 -6.42
C ASP A 15 20.41 14.06 -6.18
N LEU A 16 19.52 14.60 -7.02
CA LEU A 16 18.08 14.36 -6.95
C LEU A 16 17.72 12.90 -7.28
N SER A 17 18.40 12.30 -8.25
CA SER A 17 18.27 10.87 -8.57
C SER A 17 18.64 10.01 -7.38
N ARG A 18 19.78 10.31 -6.77
CA ARG A 18 20.28 9.58 -5.59
C ARG A 18 19.32 9.72 -4.41
N GLU A 19 18.83 10.93 -4.11
CA GLU A 19 17.84 11.17 -3.06
C GLU A 19 16.55 10.37 -3.31
N SER A 20 16.04 10.42 -4.53
CA SER A 20 14.81 9.70 -4.91
C SER A 20 14.99 8.19 -4.79
N LEU A 21 16.11 7.63 -5.25
CA LEU A 21 16.43 6.22 -5.12
C LEU A 21 16.63 5.81 -3.65
N CYS A 22 17.33 6.62 -2.85
CA CYS A 22 17.51 6.35 -1.42
C CYS A 22 16.18 6.28 -0.66
N ARG A 23 15.16 6.99 -1.11
CA ARG A 23 13.81 6.90 -0.52
C ARG A 23 13.10 5.56 -0.83
N LEU A 24 13.49 4.87 -1.89
CA LEU A 24 12.93 3.58 -2.29
C LEU A 24 13.67 2.37 -1.70
N LEU A 25 14.93 2.54 -1.28
CA LEU A 25 15.72 1.46 -0.67
C LEU A 25 15.02 0.80 0.53
N PRO A 26 14.37 1.55 1.46
CA PRO A 26 13.64 0.93 2.55
C PRO A 26 12.51 0.00 2.09
N SER A 27 11.86 0.30 0.95
CA SER A 27 10.83 -0.55 0.35
C SER A 27 11.42 -1.88 -0.12
N ALA A 28 12.52 -1.85 -0.87
CA ALA A 28 13.22 -3.05 -1.31
C ALA A 28 13.78 -3.87 -0.13
N ALA A 29 14.30 -3.21 0.90
CA ALA A 29 14.76 -3.87 2.11
C ALA A 29 13.63 -4.56 2.86
N GLN A 30 12.43 -3.96 2.92
CA GLN A 30 11.25 -4.57 3.54
C GLN A 30 10.82 -5.84 2.79
N GLU A 31 10.77 -5.82 1.47
CA GLU A 31 10.47 -7.01 0.67
C GLU A 31 11.47 -8.14 0.94
N ALA A 32 12.76 -7.82 0.99
CA ALA A 32 13.81 -8.80 1.26
C ALA A 32 13.67 -9.48 2.65
N THR A 33 13.04 -8.82 3.64
CA THR A 33 12.81 -9.44 4.96
C THR A 33 11.82 -10.60 4.92
N GLU A 34 11.01 -10.69 3.87
CA GLU A 34 9.97 -11.71 3.71
C GLU A 34 10.40 -12.90 2.84
N GLU A 35 11.55 -12.84 2.16
CA GLU A 35 12.00 -13.90 1.21
C GLU A 35 12.14 -15.29 1.84
N GLY A 36 12.50 -15.36 3.12
CA GLY A 36 12.62 -16.61 3.88
C GLY A 36 11.37 -17.00 4.68
N GLY A 37 10.31 -16.21 4.57
CA GLY A 37 9.14 -16.31 5.44
C GLY A 37 9.38 -15.71 6.83
N ILE A 38 8.31 -15.14 7.42
CA ILE A 38 8.37 -14.59 8.78
C ILE A 38 8.08 -15.66 9.83
N THR A 39 8.85 -15.68 10.90
CA THR A 39 8.66 -16.62 12.02
C THR A 39 7.71 -16.07 13.09
N VAL A 40 7.69 -14.76 13.25
CA VAL A 40 6.85 -14.05 14.22
C VAL A 40 6.05 -12.97 13.50
N ARG A 41 4.75 -12.93 13.71
CA ARG A 41 3.91 -11.88 13.16
C ARG A 41 4.01 -10.63 14.04
N PRO A 42 4.40 -9.47 13.48
CA PRO A 42 4.44 -8.22 14.24
C PRO A 42 3.03 -7.77 14.64
N PRO A 43 2.89 -6.83 15.58
CA PRO A 43 1.59 -6.25 15.92
C PRO A 43 0.90 -5.63 14.70
N PRO A 44 -0.46 -5.63 14.66
CA PRO A 44 -1.20 -5.09 13.51
C PRO A 44 -0.87 -3.64 13.17
N GLU A 45 -0.62 -2.80 14.18
CA GLU A 45 -0.22 -1.41 14.00
C GLU A 45 1.15 -1.28 13.32
N GLU A 46 2.10 -2.18 13.60
CA GLU A 46 3.40 -2.20 12.92
C GLU A 46 3.26 -2.62 11.45
N VAL A 47 2.42 -3.62 11.17
CA VAL A 47 2.12 -4.00 9.77
C VAL A 47 1.56 -2.80 9.01
N ARG A 48 0.58 -2.11 9.60
CA ARG A 48 -0.08 -0.96 8.96
C ARG A 48 0.83 0.25 8.81
N ASP A 49 1.51 0.66 9.88
CA ASP A 49 2.16 1.99 9.95
C ASP A 49 3.60 1.96 9.45
N VAL A 50 4.23 0.77 9.44
CA VAL A 50 5.61 0.60 8.98
C VAL A 50 5.67 -0.25 7.71
N ILE A 51 5.20 -1.50 7.77
CA ILE A 51 5.40 -2.46 6.69
C ILE A 51 4.63 -2.05 5.43
N HIS A 52 3.32 -1.79 5.53
CA HIS A 52 2.52 -1.34 4.38
C HIS A 52 3.03 -0.03 3.80
N ARG A 53 3.45 0.91 4.66
CA ARG A 53 4.02 2.17 4.21
C ARG A 53 5.30 1.97 3.41
N LEU A 54 6.16 1.07 3.83
CA LEU A 54 7.41 0.73 3.12
C LEU A 54 7.13 -0.08 1.85
N LYS A 55 6.27 -1.10 1.91
CA LYS A 55 5.96 -1.97 0.76
C LYS A 55 5.26 -1.19 -0.36
N THR A 56 4.10 -0.66 -0.09
CA THR A 56 3.19 -0.15 -1.12
C THR A 56 3.07 1.36 -1.09
N GLY A 57 2.98 1.97 0.09
CA GLY A 57 2.81 3.41 0.21
C GLY A 57 3.92 4.21 -0.49
N LEU A 58 5.18 3.83 -0.31
CA LEU A 58 6.31 4.47 -0.99
C LEU A 58 6.37 4.12 -2.48
N LEU A 59 5.99 2.91 -2.89
CA LEU A 59 6.03 2.50 -4.30
C LEU A 59 5.10 3.34 -5.17
N PHE A 60 3.93 3.74 -4.67
CA PHE A 60 3.05 4.64 -5.42
C PHE A 60 3.67 6.02 -5.69
N ASN A 61 4.70 6.40 -4.93
CA ASN A 61 5.47 7.63 -5.17
C ASN A 61 6.58 7.48 -6.23
N LEU A 62 6.81 6.29 -6.79
CA LEU A 62 7.71 6.09 -7.92
C LEU A 62 7.37 6.97 -9.13
N ALA A 63 6.08 7.28 -9.33
CA ALA A 63 5.63 8.16 -10.41
C ALA A 63 6.28 9.56 -10.38
N PHE A 64 6.78 9.99 -9.22
CA PHE A 64 7.41 11.30 -9.06
C PHE A 64 8.93 11.30 -9.24
N VAL A 65 9.58 10.14 -9.34
CA VAL A 65 11.04 10.07 -9.46
C VAL A 65 11.52 10.76 -10.74
N GLY A 66 10.88 10.46 -11.89
CA GLY A 66 11.23 11.10 -13.16
C GLY A 66 11.03 12.63 -13.13
N PRO A 67 9.82 13.12 -12.78
CA PRO A 67 9.59 14.57 -12.63
C PRO A 67 10.51 15.26 -11.63
N ASP A 68 10.81 14.64 -10.48
CA ASP A 68 11.73 15.21 -9.47
C ASP A 68 13.14 15.41 -10.02
N ILE A 69 13.59 14.51 -10.91
CA ILE A 69 14.92 14.58 -11.54
C ILE A 69 14.91 15.58 -12.69
N ALA A 70 13.85 15.56 -13.53
CA ALA A 70 13.79 16.37 -14.74
C ALA A 70 13.49 17.85 -14.48
N GLU A 71 12.69 18.13 -13.45
CA GLU A 71 12.16 19.45 -13.14
C GLU A 71 12.36 19.79 -11.65
N PRO A 72 13.49 20.44 -11.25
CA PRO A 72 13.74 20.82 -9.86
C PRO A 72 12.64 21.69 -9.25
N THR A 73 11.92 22.48 -10.08
CA THR A 73 10.76 23.30 -9.68
C THR A 73 9.45 22.54 -9.58
N PHE A 74 9.46 21.26 -9.87
CA PHE A 74 8.27 20.39 -9.82
C PHE A 74 7.72 20.24 -8.39
N ARG A 75 8.58 20.36 -7.37
CA ARG A 75 8.16 20.35 -5.97
C ARG A 75 7.34 21.59 -5.64
N SER A 76 6.09 21.37 -5.30
CA SER A 76 5.11 22.41 -4.98
C SER A 76 4.09 21.86 -3.98
N PRO A 77 3.31 22.71 -3.29
CA PRO A 77 2.24 22.24 -2.42
C PRO A 77 1.24 21.34 -3.13
N ARG A 78 1.04 21.52 -4.44
CA ARG A 78 0.19 20.65 -5.25
C ARG A 78 0.79 19.26 -5.43
N THR A 79 2.07 19.17 -5.75
CA THR A 79 2.75 17.88 -5.93
C THR A 79 2.91 17.13 -4.61
N ASP A 80 3.06 17.84 -3.49
CA ASP A 80 3.07 17.24 -2.17
C ASP A 80 1.70 16.62 -1.84
N ARG A 81 0.60 17.32 -2.16
CA ARG A 81 -0.75 16.77 -2.05
C ARG A 81 -0.97 15.54 -2.93
N LEU A 82 -0.47 15.55 -4.16
CA LEU A 82 -0.54 14.36 -5.03
C LEU A 82 0.20 13.17 -4.40
N ARG A 83 1.36 13.39 -3.78
CA ARG A 83 2.12 12.33 -3.07
C ARG A 83 1.34 11.79 -1.88
N GLU A 84 0.76 12.67 -1.07
CA GLU A 84 -0.09 12.28 0.06
C GLU A 84 -1.28 11.45 -0.39
N GLY A 85 -1.96 11.89 -1.44
CA GLY A 85 -3.10 11.17 -2.03
C GLY A 85 -2.71 9.79 -2.55
N LEU A 86 -1.59 9.67 -3.29
CA LEU A 86 -1.08 8.40 -3.77
C LEU A 86 -0.62 7.48 -2.63
N MET A 87 -0.01 8.03 -1.58
CA MET A 87 0.36 7.27 -0.39
C MET A 87 -0.87 6.65 0.26
N ALA A 88 -1.91 7.45 0.53
CA ALA A 88 -3.14 6.97 1.14
C ALA A 88 -3.85 5.94 0.25
N PHE A 89 -3.92 6.20 -1.06
CA PHE A 89 -4.46 5.26 -2.03
C PHE A 89 -3.71 3.92 -2.03
N GLY A 90 -2.38 3.95 -2.07
CA GLY A 90 -1.53 2.75 -2.02
C GLY A 90 -1.71 1.94 -0.74
N LEU A 91 -1.80 2.62 0.41
CA LEU A 91 -2.09 1.96 1.70
C LEU A 91 -3.48 1.30 1.70
N GLY A 92 -4.48 1.94 1.09
CA GLY A 92 -5.81 1.36 0.93
C GLY A 92 -5.78 0.12 0.05
N CYS A 93 -5.07 0.17 -1.09
CA CYS A 93 -4.87 -1.00 -1.96
C CYS A 93 -4.20 -2.15 -1.20
N GLN A 94 -3.13 -1.89 -0.45
CA GLN A 94 -2.44 -2.92 0.32
C GLN A 94 -3.33 -3.56 1.37
N MET A 95 -4.17 -2.77 2.04
CA MET A 95 -5.11 -3.28 3.04
C MET A 95 -6.12 -4.25 2.42
N LEU A 96 -6.62 -3.96 1.21
CA LEU A 96 -7.53 -4.84 0.49
C LEU A 96 -6.81 -6.07 -0.08
N ASP A 97 -5.59 -5.90 -0.54
CA ASP A 97 -4.72 -6.98 -1.03
C ASP A 97 -4.44 -8.01 0.08
N ASP A 98 -4.11 -7.55 1.28
CA ASP A 98 -3.93 -8.40 2.46
C ASP A 98 -5.17 -9.25 2.78
N ILE A 99 -6.38 -8.74 2.51
CA ILE A 99 -7.61 -9.51 2.71
C ILE A 99 -7.73 -10.58 1.62
N ARG A 100 -7.54 -10.19 0.36
CA ARG A 100 -7.60 -11.11 -0.78
C ARG A 100 -6.58 -12.23 -0.66
N ASP A 101 -5.35 -11.87 -0.31
CA ASP A 101 -4.20 -12.77 -0.33
C ASP A 101 -3.96 -13.48 1.02
N MET A 102 -4.94 -13.46 1.95
CA MET A 102 -4.81 -14.09 3.28
C MET A 102 -4.33 -15.54 3.23
N ALA A 103 -4.87 -16.37 2.32
CA ALA A 103 -4.48 -17.77 2.21
C ALA A 103 -3.04 -17.90 1.71
N ARG A 104 -2.67 -17.14 0.68
CA ARG A 104 -1.31 -17.10 0.15
C ARG A 104 -0.32 -16.66 1.22
N ASP A 105 -0.60 -15.52 1.90
CA ASP A 105 0.29 -14.95 2.90
C ASP A 105 0.42 -15.83 4.16
N LEU A 106 -0.61 -16.64 4.44
CA LEU A 106 -0.54 -17.64 5.49
C LEU A 106 0.40 -18.78 5.11
N LEU A 107 0.28 -19.30 3.88
CA LEU A 107 1.09 -20.42 3.36
C LEU A 107 2.55 -20.00 3.13
N GLU A 108 2.77 -18.83 2.54
CA GLU A 108 4.10 -18.28 2.24
C GLU A 108 4.76 -17.58 3.43
N GLN A 109 4.07 -17.51 4.57
CA GLN A 109 4.55 -16.85 5.80
C GLN A 109 4.93 -15.38 5.57
N ARG A 110 4.08 -14.63 4.86
CA ARG A 110 4.27 -13.20 4.59
C ARG A 110 3.59 -12.32 5.63
N HIS A 111 4.00 -11.06 5.70
CA HIS A 111 3.30 -10.05 6.46
C HIS A 111 1.91 -9.80 5.87
N ASN A 112 0.90 -9.74 6.75
CA ASN A 112 -0.48 -9.50 6.38
C ASN A 112 -1.21 -8.94 7.58
N TYR A 113 -1.93 -7.83 7.39
CA TYR A 113 -2.59 -7.09 8.48
C TYR A 113 -3.64 -7.93 9.19
N VAL A 114 -4.52 -8.66 8.45
CA VAL A 114 -5.59 -9.46 9.05
C VAL A 114 -5.02 -10.67 9.79
N LEU A 115 -4.01 -11.34 9.21
CA LEU A 115 -3.33 -12.45 9.87
C LEU A 115 -2.58 -11.98 11.13
N SER A 116 -2.10 -10.74 11.16
CA SER A 116 -1.50 -10.15 12.35
C SER A 116 -2.53 -9.90 13.45
N ILE A 117 -3.72 -9.37 13.09
CA ILE A 117 -4.85 -9.27 14.05
C ILE A 117 -5.20 -10.64 14.62
N LEU A 118 -5.33 -11.66 13.77
CA LEU A 118 -5.63 -13.03 14.22
C LEU A 118 -4.56 -13.57 15.15
N ALA A 119 -3.28 -13.32 14.88
CA ALA A 119 -2.17 -13.79 15.73
C ALA A 119 -2.22 -13.19 17.15
N HIS A 120 -2.65 -11.94 17.28
CA HIS A 120 -2.64 -11.22 18.55
C HIS A 120 -3.98 -11.26 19.30
N GLU A 121 -5.11 -11.29 18.57
CA GLU A 121 -6.45 -11.21 19.18
C GLU A 121 -7.22 -12.54 19.18
N ALA A 122 -6.87 -13.47 18.28
CA ALA A 122 -7.56 -14.75 18.11
C ALA A 122 -6.61 -15.87 17.66
N PRO A 123 -5.56 -16.18 18.46
CA PRO A 123 -4.52 -17.15 18.07
C PRO A 123 -5.07 -18.55 17.78
N ASP A 124 -6.13 -18.96 18.45
CA ASP A 124 -6.78 -20.25 18.20
C ASP A 124 -7.41 -20.31 16.80
N VAL A 125 -8.04 -19.21 16.35
CA VAL A 125 -8.61 -19.12 14.99
C VAL A 125 -7.48 -19.19 13.96
N LEU A 126 -6.37 -18.52 14.19
CA LEU A 126 -5.21 -18.61 13.30
C LEU A 126 -4.61 -20.03 13.28
N ALA A 127 -4.56 -20.70 14.43
CA ALA A 127 -4.11 -22.08 14.50
C ALA A 127 -5.01 -23.02 13.70
N ASP A 128 -6.32 -22.87 13.83
CA ASP A 128 -7.30 -23.66 13.06
C ASP A 128 -7.13 -23.46 11.55
N LEU A 129 -6.92 -22.22 11.10
CA LEU A 129 -6.65 -21.92 9.69
C LEU A 129 -5.36 -22.62 9.20
N ARG A 130 -4.30 -22.65 10.02
CA ARG A 130 -3.02 -23.31 9.69
C ARG A 130 -3.14 -24.84 9.58
N HIS A 131 -4.09 -25.46 10.26
CA HIS A 131 -4.31 -26.90 10.20
C HIS A 131 -5.17 -27.33 9.01
N ARG A 132 -5.75 -26.41 8.27
CA ARG A 132 -6.53 -26.71 7.06
C ARG A 132 -5.60 -27.00 5.87
N THR A 133 -6.08 -27.83 4.97
CA THR A 133 -5.49 -27.93 3.64
C THR A 133 -5.99 -26.75 2.81
N LEU A 134 -5.12 -25.78 2.54
CA LEU A 134 -5.44 -24.55 1.84
C LEU A 134 -4.77 -24.50 0.48
N ASP A 135 -5.44 -23.85 -0.47
CA ASP A 135 -4.86 -23.34 -1.72
C ASP A 135 -4.61 -21.84 -1.61
N VAL A 136 -3.65 -21.31 -2.36
CA VAL A 136 -3.31 -19.88 -2.37
C VAL A 136 -4.47 -18.99 -2.83
N THR A 137 -5.46 -19.56 -3.49
CA THR A 137 -6.65 -18.87 -3.99
C THR A 137 -7.86 -18.96 -3.06
N ASP A 138 -7.72 -19.65 -1.92
CA ASP A 138 -8.83 -19.81 -0.96
C ASP A 138 -9.25 -18.47 -0.34
N ARG A 139 -10.54 -18.22 -0.32
CA ARG A 139 -11.13 -16.99 0.23
C ARG A 139 -11.34 -17.09 1.73
N ILE A 140 -10.30 -17.43 2.50
CA ILE A 140 -10.39 -17.67 3.96
C ILE A 140 -10.83 -16.43 4.75
N TYR A 141 -10.77 -15.24 4.16
CA TYR A 141 -11.32 -14.01 4.76
C TYR A 141 -12.84 -14.10 5.01
N LEU A 142 -13.57 -14.94 4.25
CA LEU A 142 -15.00 -15.18 4.45
C LEU A 142 -15.29 -16.02 5.72
N ASP A 143 -14.30 -16.78 6.20
CA ASP A 143 -14.40 -17.56 7.43
C ASP A 143 -14.18 -16.72 8.70
N VAL A 144 -13.56 -15.56 8.53
CA VAL A 144 -13.20 -14.66 9.63
C VAL A 144 -13.74 -13.22 9.43
N PRO A 145 -15.04 -13.06 9.11
CA PRO A 145 -15.61 -11.76 8.76
C PRO A 145 -15.49 -10.73 9.89
N LYS A 146 -15.47 -11.18 11.15
CA LYS A 146 -15.26 -10.30 12.32
C LYS A 146 -13.95 -9.50 12.21
N PHE A 147 -12.92 -10.05 11.59
CA PHE A 147 -11.60 -9.44 11.45
C PHE A 147 -11.39 -8.83 10.06
N ALA A 148 -11.88 -9.48 9.01
CA ALA A 148 -11.74 -9.02 7.64
C ALA A 148 -12.58 -7.76 7.33
N LEU A 149 -13.81 -7.66 7.84
CA LEU A 149 -14.69 -6.49 7.58
C LEU A 149 -14.15 -5.17 8.11
N PRO A 150 -13.64 -5.07 9.36
CA PRO A 150 -13.02 -3.83 9.83
C PRO A 150 -11.80 -3.43 9.00
N ALA A 151 -10.98 -4.40 8.59
CA ALA A 151 -9.84 -4.15 7.72
C ALA A 151 -10.29 -3.65 6.33
N ALA A 152 -11.33 -4.26 5.75
CA ALA A 152 -11.89 -3.83 4.47
C ALA A 152 -12.46 -2.40 4.51
N ARG A 153 -13.18 -2.04 5.58
CA ARG A 153 -13.68 -0.69 5.79
C ARG A 153 -12.54 0.32 5.89
N ARG A 154 -11.50 -0.02 6.65
CA ARG A 154 -10.32 0.84 6.77
C ARG A 154 -9.60 1.02 5.43
N GLY A 155 -9.45 -0.05 4.64
CA GLY A 155 -8.92 0.02 3.28
C GLY A 155 -9.75 0.94 2.39
N LEU A 156 -11.09 0.82 2.45
CA LEU A 156 -12.02 1.70 1.72
C LEU A 156 -11.85 3.16 2.13
N ASP A 157 -11.78 3.45 3.43
CA ASP A 157 -11.61 4.81 3.94
C ASP A 157 -10.29 5.44 3.46
N LEU A 158 -9.21 4.67 3.44
CA LEU A 158 -7.91 5.09 2.90
C LEU A 158 -7.99 5.37 1.40
N LEU A 159 -8.65 4.49 0.62
CA LEU A 159 -8.86 4.70 -0.82
C LEU A 159 -9.66 5.98 -1.08
N ILE A 160 -10.78 6.17 -0.38
CA ILE A 160 -11.62 7.36 -0.51
C ILE A 160 -10.83 8.62 -0.15
N SER A 161 -10.11 8.60 0.97
CA SER A 161 -9.28 9.72 1.41
C SER A 161 -8.20 10.06 0.40
N GLY A 162 -7.47 9.04 -0.09
CA GLY A 162 -6.44 9.21 -1.10
C GLY A 162 -6.99 9.80 -2.40
N LEU A 163 -8.06 9.22 -2.93
CA LEU A 163 -8.70 9.69 -4.14
C LEU A 163 -9.26 11.12 -4.00
N ARG A 164 -9.90 11.47 -2.87
CA ARG A 164 -10.35 12.85 -2.61
C ARG A 164 -9.19 13.84 -2.63
N THR A 165 -8.10 13.50 -1.94
CA THR A 165 -6.88 14.34 -1.94
C THR A 165 -6.32 14.52 -3.35
N LEU A 166 -6.31 13.47 -4.17
CA LEU A 166 -5.90 13.54 -5.58
C LEU A 166 -6.84 14.42 -6.42
N GLY A 167 -8.16 14.30 -6.23
CA GLY A 167 -9.16 15.16 -6.88
C GLY A 167 -8.96 16.62 -6.54
N GLU A 168 -8.81 16.97 -5.26
CA GLU A 168 -8.52 18.31 -4.76
C GLU A 168 -7.19 18.86 -5.27
N ALA A 169 -6.20 18.00 -5.50
CA ALA A 169 -4.92 18.37 -6.11
C ALA A 169 -5.02 18.61 -7.63
N GLY A 170 -6.22 18.49 -8.22
CA GLY A 170 -6.51 18.89 -9.59
C GLY A 170 -6.55 17.76 -10.61
N LEU A 171 -6.86 16.52 -10.20
CA LEU A 171 -7.11 15.42 -11.15
C LEU A 171 -8.53 15.43 -11.75
N GLY A 172 -9.36 16.45 -11.42
CA GLY A 172 -10.59 16.76 -12.14
C GLY A 172 -11.80 15.89 -11.82
N TYR A 173 -11.84 15.22 -10.65
CA TYR A 173 -13.01 14.49 -10.16
C TYR A 173 -13.38 14.95 -8.74
N ASP A 174 -14.64 14.77 -8.37
CA ASP A 174 -15.20 15.19 -7.09
C ASP A 174 -15.21 14.05 -6.04
N GLY A 175 -15.66 14.37 -4.83
CA GLY A 175 -15.72 13.43 -3.72
C GLY A 175 -16.68 12.24 -3.95
N ALA A 176 -17.76 12.42 -4.72
CA ALA A 176 -18.69 11.33 -5.04
C ALA A 176 -18.06 10.36 -6.06
N GLN A 177 -17.36 10.91 -7.03
CA GLN A 177 -16.58 10.13 -7.99
C GLN A 177 -15.44 9.37 -7.29
N ALA A 178 -14.72 10.02 -6.36
CA ALA A 178 -13.69 9.37 -5.55
C ALA A 178 -14.25 8.16 -4.77
N GLU A 179 -15.42 8.31 -4.14
CA GLU A 179 -16.07 7.21 -3.43
C GLU A 179 -16.51 6.09 -4.37
N SER A 180 -17.10 6.42 -5.51
CA SER A 180 -17.48 5.44 -6.53
C SER A 180 -16.28 4.65 -7.05
N MET A 181 -15.16 5.33 -7.34
CA MET A 181 -13.91 4.71 -7.77
C MET A 181 -13.34 3.79 -6.69
N ALA A 182 -13.32 4.22 -5.43
CA ALA A 182 -12.84 3.40 -4.32
C ALA A 182 -13.68 2.12 -4.15
N ARG A 183 -15.01 2.22 -4.24
CA ARG A 183 -15.91 1.04 -4.16
C ARG A 183 -15.72 0.10 -5.35
N ALA A 184 -15.41 0.62 -6.54
CA ALA A 184 -15.14 -0.18 -7.72
C ALA A 184 -13.87 -1.05 -7.61
N MET A 185 -12.99 -0.79 -6.63
CA MET A 185 -11.83 -1.64 -6.37
C MET A 185 -12.20 -3.02 -5.81
N PHE A 186 -13.34 -3.15 -5.10
CA PHE A 186 -13.74 -4.42 -4.49
C PHE A 186 -13.98 -5.54 -5.51
N PRO A 187 -14.78 -5.35 -6.56
CA PRO A 187 -14.91 -6.36 -7.62
C PRO A 187 -13.60 -6.61 -8.38
N VAL A 188 -12.77 -5.57 -8.58
CA VAL A 188 -11.46 -5.73 -9.24
C VAL A 188 -10.53 -6.64 -8.44
N LEU A 189 -10.67 -6.65 -7.10
CA LEU A 189 -9.87 -7.45 -6.18
C LEU A 189 -10.58 -8.74 -5.71
N ASP A 190 -11.67 -9.16 -6.37
CA ASP A 190 -12.46 -10.35 -5.99
C ASP A 190 -12.98 -10.32 -4.53
N LEU A 191 -13.30 -9.13 -4.01
CA LEU A 191 -13.77 -8.91 -2.64
C LEU A 191 -15.29 -8.65 -2.54
N GLU A 192 -16.07 -8.94 -3.59
CA GLU A 192 -17.53 -8.69 -3.61
C GLU A 192 -18.30 -9.46 -2.52
N GLY A 193 -17.72 -10.53 -1.99
CA GLY A 193 -18.31 -11.30 -0.88
C GLY A 193 -18.27 -10.59 0.47
N LEU A 194 -17.56 -9.44 0.59
CA LEU A 194 -17.51 -8.65 1.82
C LEU A 194 -18.58 -7.54 1.78
N PRO A 195 -19.55 -7.52 2.71
CA PRO A 195 -20.55 -6.47 2.79
C PRO A 195 -19.95 -5.19 3.39
N VAL A 196 -19.18 -4.45 2.58
CA VAL A 196 -18.57 -3.15 2.93
C VAL A 196 -19.46 -2.02 2.40
N ALA A 197 -20.74 -2.07 2.71
CA ALA A 197 -21.67 -1.00 2.38
C ALA A 197 -21.60 0.13 3.42
#